data_14f0e5e200228a8b30672ef5cd3af7d0
#
_entry.id   14f0e5e200228a8b30672ef5cd3af7d0
#
_cell.length_a   1.000
_cell.length_b   1.000
_cell.length_c   1.000
_cell.angle_alpha   90.00
_cell.angle_beta   90.00
_cell.angle_gamma   90.00
#
_symmetry.space_group_name_H-M   'P 1'
#
loop_
_entity.id
_entity.type
_entity.pdbx_description
1 polymer ?
#
loop_
_entity_poly.entity_id
_entity_poly.type
_entity_poly.pdbx_seq_one_letter_code
_entity_poly.pdbx_strand_id
1 'polypeptide(L)'
;AADGEWTIRVFPNKYPAVNNDKSECCDEDFYTSAYGNGIHEVVVDTAEHSEAIHDFSVKHIAEVLKTIRLRYNEMMKNPDIKYVEVFKNCGPESGASLMHSHWQIIAVTVVPREQKVICERNNEYKLKNGKCAVCAITEYELDKKIRIIDESDNFAAYTPFASRMSYEIDIAAKKHIKHYGDFSDEMLDELACM
;
A
#
# COMPACT_ATOMS: atom_id res chain seq x y z
N ALA A 1 15.07 16.62 18.95
CA ALA A 1 15.23 15.19 18.79
C ALA A 1 16.60 14.82 19.35
N ALA A 2 16.65 13.93 20.33
CA ALA A 2 17.92 13.42 20.87
C ALA A 2 18.60 12.58 19.77
N ASP A 3 19.92 12.70 19.67
CA ASP A 3 20.80 11.93 18.79
C ASP A 3 20.89 10.45 19.25
N GLY A 4 19.75 9.77 19.30
CA GLY A 4 19.69 8.32 19.48
C GLY A 4 19.71 7.64 18.11
N GLU A 5 20.37 6.50 18.00
CA GLU A 5 20.33 5.63 16.84
C GLU A 5 18.87 5.31 16.52
N TRP A 6 18.37 5.81 15.40
CA TRP A 6 17.05 5.49 14.90
C TRP A 6 17.17 4.43 13.79
N THR A 7 16.18 3.60 13.68
CA THR A 7 16.11 2.58 12.63
C THR A 7 15.05 2.91 11.59
N ILE A 8 13.96 3.53 12.01
CA ILE A 8 12.85 3.95 11.15
C ILE A 8 12.44 5.36 11.54
N ARG A 9 12.18 6.23 10.57
CA ARG A 9 11.65 7.58 10.80
C ARG A 9 10.42 7.84 9.95
N VAL A 10 9.42 8.49 10.55
CA VAL A 10 8.22 8.95 9.85
C VAL A 10 8.08 10.45 10.03
N PHE A 11 7.83 11.15 8.94
CA PHE A 11 7.61 12.60 8.96
C PHE A 11 6.73 13.04 7.78
N PRO A 12 6.04 14.20 7.88
CA PRO A 12 5.31 14.77 6.77
C PRO A 12 6.22 15.02 5.56
N ASN A 13 5.75 14.71 4.36
CA ASN A 13 6.54 15.00 3.15
C ASN A 13 6.76 16.52 3.03
N LYS A 14 7.99 16.92 2.78
CA LYS A 14 8.36 18.35 2.59
C LYS A 14 7.68 18.96 1.35
N TYR A 15 7.41 18.14 0.33
CA TYR A 15 6.75 18.51 -0.91
C TYR A 15 5.53 17.62 -1.10
N PRO A 16 4.46 17.82 -0.31
CA PRO A 16 3.35 16.92 -0.30
C PRO A 16 2.53 17.01 -1.60
N ALA A 17 2.09 15.86 -2.11
CA ALA A 17 1.18 15.81 -3.24
C ALA A 17 -0.26 16.25 -2.87
N VAL A 18 -0.59 16.14 -1.58
CA VAL A 18 -1.87 16.55 -0.99
C VAL A 18 -1.59 17.25 0.34
N ASN A 19 -2.44 18.19 0.71
CA ASN A 19 -2.35 18.92 1.98
C ASN A 19 -3.75 19.13 2.58
N ASN A 20 -3.80 19.70 3.79
CA ASN A 20 -5.06 20.00 4.47
C ASN A 20 -5.51 21.47 4.30
N ASP A 21 -4.99 22.17 3.31
CA ASP A 21 -5.43 23.52 3.01
C ASP A 21 -6.89 23.46 2.51
N LYS A 22 -7.80 23.93 3.35
CA LYS A 22 -9.24 23.99 3.05
C LYS A 22 -9.51 25.13 2.07
N SER A 23 -9.10 24.98 0.85
CA SER A 23 -9.49 25.89 -0.22
C SER A 23 -10.81 25.39 -0.81
N GLU A 24 -11.67 26.31 -1.22
CA GLU A 24 -12.95 25.96 -1.84
C GLU A 24 -12.73 25.46 -3.27
N CYS A 25 -13.45 24.41 -3.67
CA CYS A 25 -13.47 23.97 -5.05
C CYS A 25 -14.13 25.06 -5.92
N CYS A 26 -13.50 25.37 -7.03
CA CYS A 26 -14.11 26.20 -8.06
C CYS A 26 -14.67 25.28 -9.14
N ASP A 27 -15.97 25.07 -9.17
CA ASP A 27 -16.62 24.44 -10.32
C ASP A 27 -16.76 25.50 -11.41
N GLU A 28 -16.21 25.23 -12.58
CA GLU A 28 -16.46 25.97 -13.80
C GLU A 28 -17.56 25.24 -14.58
N ASP A 29 -18.30 25.94 -15.43
CA ASP A 29 -19.51 25.44 -16.13
C ASP A 29 -19.35 24.02 -16.74
N PHE A 30 -18.15 23.67 -17.19
CA PHE A 30 -17.87 22.38 -17.85
C PHE A 30 -16.95 21.47 -17.02
N TYR A 31 -16.14 22.01 -16.12
CA TYR A 31 -15.15 21.27 -15.37
C TYR A 31 -15.49 21.25 -13.89
N THR A 32 -15.40 20.07 -13.30
CA THR A 32 -15.47 19.89 -11.84
C THR A 32 -14.08 19.68 -11.29
N SER A 33 -13.70 20.48 -10.31
CA SER A 33 -12.41 20.34 -9.62
C SER A 33 -12.60 20.01 -8.15
N ALA A 34 -11.64 19.34 -7.57
CA ALA A 34 -11.55 19.10 -6.14
C ALA A 34 -10.13 19.37 -5.66
N TYR A 35 -10.02 19.98 -4.48
CA TYR A 35 -8.70 20.16 -3.86
C TYR A 35 -8.12 18.81 -3.46
N GLY A 36 -6.80 18.70 -3.59
CA GLY A 36 -6.03 17.56 -3.12
C GLY A 36 -5.90 17.54 -1.60
N ASN A 37 -7.04 17.46 -0.89
CA ASN A 37 -7.04 17.37 0.57
C ASN A 37 -6.56 16.00 1.03
N GLY A 38 -5.64 16.00 2.02
CA GLY A 38 -5.11 14.75 2.52
C GLY A 38 -3.86 14.91 3.37
N ILE A 39 -3.22 13.78 3.63
CA ILE A 39 -2.00 13.66 4.42
C ILE A 39 -0.96 12.93 3.57
N HIS A 40 0.25 13.43 3.52
CA HIS A 40 1.36 12.78 2.82
C HIS A 40 2.55 12.65 3.76
N GLU A 41 2.91 11.41 4.11
CA GLU A 41 4.04 11.08 4.96
C GLU A 41 5.09 10.28 4.21
N VAL A 42 6.34 10.42 4.66
CA VAL A 42 7.50 9.62 4.24
C VAL A 42 7.91 8.74 5.42
N VAL A 43 8.11 7.46 5.14
CA VAL A 43 8.69 6.49 6.08
C VAL A 43 10.08 6.14 5.57
N VAL A 44 11.11 6.68 6.21
CA VAL A 44 12.50 6.29 5.95
C VAL A 44 12.76 5.02 6.71
N ASP A 45 13.02 3.95 5.98
CA ASP A 45 13.06 2.59 6.50
C ASP A 45 14.45 2.13 6.96
N THR A 46 15.49 2.93 6.78
CA THR A 46 16.83 2.68 7.32
C THR A 46 17.58 3.99 7.56
N ALA A 47 18.50 4.00 8.51
CA ALA A 47 19.44 5.10 8.71
C ALA A 47 20.59 5.06 7.69
N GLU A 48 20.85 3.91 7.07
CA GLU A 48 21.97 3.67 6.16
C GLU A 48 21.61 4.10 4.72
N HIS A 49 22.51 4.87 4.09
CA HIS A 49 22.28 5.42 2.75
C HIS A 49 22.44 4.41 1.60
N SER A 50 23.14 3.31 1.83
CA SER A 50 23.49 2.33 0.80
C SER A 50 22.65 1.07 0.83
N GLU A 51 21.74 0.92 1.80
CA GLU A 51 20.90 -0.26 1.95
C GLU A 51 19.61 -0.16 1.14
N ALA A 52 19.22 -1.28 0.56
CA ALA A 52 17.94 -1.46 -0.11
C ALA A 52 17.11 -2.51 0.64
N ILE A 53 15.82 -2.61 0.36
CA ILE A 53 14.90 -3.50 1.09
C ILE A 53 15.37 -4.98 1.11
N HIS A 54 16.05 -5.44 0.06
CA HIS A 54 16.57 -6.81 -0.03
C HIS A 54 17.81 -7.05 0.83
N ASP A 55 18.42 -6.01 1.38
CA ASP A 55 19.53 -6.12 2.34
C ASP A 55 19.03 -6.21 3.79
N PHE A 56 17.75 -5.89 4.01
CA PHE A 56 17.18 -5.83 5.36
C PHE A 56 16.96 -7.23 5.94
N SER A 57 17.13 -7.35 7.25
CA SER A 57 16.68 -8.54 7.95
C SER A 57 15.14 -8.64 7.92
N VAL A 58 14.60 -9.85 7.93
CA VAL A 58 13.15 -10.09 8.02
C VAL A 58 12.52 -9.34 9.20
N LYS A 59 13.20 -9.36 10.36
CA LYS A 59 12.74 -8.61 11.53
C LYS A 59 12.63 -7.12 11.26
N HIS A 60 13.57 -6.53 10.55
CA HIS A 60 13.54 -5.11 10.22
C HIS A 60 12.41 -4.79 9.23
N ILE A 61 12.22 -5.63 8.20
CA ILE A 61 11.08 -5.49 7.28
C ILE A 61 9.75 -5.55 8.04
N ALA A 62 9.59 -6.48 8.98
CA ALA A 62 8.40 -6.60 9.81
C ALA A 62 8.14 -5.33 10.63
N GLU A 63 9.17 -4.73 11.23
CA GLU A 63 9.03 -3.46 11.97
C GLU A 63 8.64 -2.28 11.04
N VAL A 64 9.16 -2.24 9.81
CA VAL A 64 8.75 -1.26 8.80
C VAL A 64 7.27 -1.44 8.46
N LEU A 65 6.83 -2.66 8.17
CA LEU A 65 5.42 -2.96 7.84
C LEU A 65 4.49 -2.63 9.00
N LYS A 66 4.86 -2.95 10.25
CA LYS A 66 4.10 -2.58 11.46
C LYS A 66 4.02 -1.07 11.66
N THR A 67 5.11 -0.36 11.39
CA THR A 67 5.14 1.11 11.43
C THR A 67 4.19 1.71 10.39
N ILE A 68 4.21 1.20 9.16
CA ILE A 68 3.30 1.63 8.08
C ILE A 68 1.84 1.36 8.49
N ARG A 69 1.52 0.17 9.04
CA ARG A 69 0.16 -0.15 9.52
C ARG A 69 -0.30 0.81 10.61
N LEU A 70 0.59 1.14 11.55
CA LEU A 70 0.29 2.13 12.59
C LEU A 70 -0.09 3.48 11.98
N ARG A 71 0.69 3.97 11.01
CA ARG A 71 0.41 5.24 10.34
C ARG A 71 -0.87 5.19 9.52
N TYR A 72 -1.08 4.09 8.77
CA TYR A 72 -2.30 3.83 8.03
C TYR A 72 -3.54 3.96 8.95
N ASN A 73 -3.52 3.28 10.09
CA ASN A 73 -4.63 3.29 11.04
C ASN A 73 -4.84 4.67 11.67
N GLU A 74 -3.77 5.42 11.97
CA GLU A 74 -3.89 6.80 12.44
C GLU A 74 -4.57 7.71 11.41
N MET A 75 -4.17 7.62 10.15
CA MET A 75 -4.78 8.40 9.07
C MET A 75 -6.25 8.06 8.87
N MET A 76 -6.61 6.77 8.94
CA MET A 76 -8.00 6.29 8.79
C MET A 76 -8.93 6.68 9.95
N LYS A 77 -8.41 7.18 11.08
CA LYS A 77 -9.26 7.78 12.15
C LYS A 77 -9.92 9.09 11.70
N ASN A 78 -9.35 9.77 10.72
CA ASN A 78 -9.98 10.95 10.15
C ASN A 78 -11.14 10.53 9.24
N PRO A 79 -12.40 10.89 9.57
CA PRO A 79 -13.60 10.46 8.80
C PRO A 79 -13.64 11.01 7.36
N ASP A 80 -12.88 12.04 7.07
CA ASP A 80 -12.80 12.63 5.74
C ASP A 80 -11.91 11.80 4.80
N ILE A 81 -10.96 11.03 5.34
CA ILE A 81 -10.10 10.16 4.54
C ILE A 81 -10.92 8.98 4.00
N LYS A 82 -10.82 8.76 2.69
CA LYS A 82 -11.54 7.70 1.97
C LYS A 82 -10.62 6.63 1.39
N TYR A 83 -9.34 6.96 1.21
CA TYR A 83 -8.37 6.04 0.64
C TYR A 83 -6.97 6.36 1.16
N VAL A 84 -6.19 5.33 1.40
CA VAL A 84 -4.78 5.44 1.78
C VAL A 84 -3.97 4.57 0.84
N GLU A 85 -3.03 5.19 0.13
CA GLU A 85 -2.03 4.51 -0.71
C GLU A 85 -0.73 4.39 0.06
N VAL A 86 -0.12 3.20 0.01
CA VAL A 86 1.22 2.94 0.54
C VAL A 86 2.07 2.40 -0.59
N PHE A 87 3.19 3.03 -0.88
CA PHE A 87 4.06 2.59 -1.96
C PHE A 87 5.53 2.89 -1.67
N LYS A 88 6.40 2.16 -2.36
CA LYS A 88 7.84 2.36 -2.37
C LYS A 88 8.33 2.35 -3.80
N ASN A 89 9.04 3.40 -4.19
CA ASN A 89 9.77 3.42 -5.45
C ASN A 89 11.22 3.02 -5.20
N CYS A 90 11.76 2.13 -5.98
CA CYS A 90 13.15 1.67 -5.88
C CYS A 90 13.85 1.83 -7.23
N GLY A 91 14.93 2.60 -7.24
CA GLY A 91 15.69 2.93 -8.43
C GLY A 91 15.09 4.05 -9.30
N PRO A 92 15.89 4.65 -10.18
CA PRO A 92 15.50 5.81 -10.98
C PRO A 92 14.39 5.49 -11.99
N GLU A 93 14.34 4.28 -12.52
CA GLU A 93 13.32 3.85 -13.50
C GLU A 93 11.91 3.73 -12.88
N SER A 94 11.82 3.55 -11.56
CA SER A 94 10.54 3.51 -10.84
C SER A 94 10.03 4.91 -10.45
N GLY A 95 10.77 5.98 -10.78
CA GLY A 95 10.43 7.35 -10.40
C GLY A 95 10.88 7.72 -8.99
N ALA A 96 11.81 6.98 -8.38
CA ALA A 96 12.41 7.36 -7.12
C ALA A 96 13.17 8.69 -7.27
N SER A 97 12.73 9.73 -6.57
CA SER A 97 13.37 11.06 -6.58
C SER A 97 14.54 11.15 -5.61
N LEU A 98 14.63 10.27 -4.63
CA LEU A 98 15.68 10.18 -3.63
C LEU A 98 16.28 8.78 -3.63
N MET A 99 17.60 8.70 -3.54
CA MET A 99 18.34 7.42 -3.49
C MET A 99 18.15 6.70 -2.14
N HIS A 100 17.98 7.46 -1.05
CA HIS A 100 17.78 6.89 0.28
C HIS A 100 16.46 6.10 0.34
N SER A 101 16.55 4.89 0.86
CA SER A 101 15.41 3.96 0.94
C SER A 101 14.25 4.53 1.76
N HIS A 102 13.07 4.60 1.16
CA HIS A 102 11.88 5.14 1.83
C HIS A 102 10.59 4.64 1.20
N TRP A 103 9.52 4.65 2.00
CA TRP A 103 8.13 4.47 1.59
C TRP A 103 7.39 5.79 1.63
N GLN A 104 6.29 5.85 0.94
CA GLN A 104 5.36 6.98 1.00
C GLN A 104 3.98 6.48 1.38
N ILE A 105 3.28 7.27 2.21
CA ILE A 105 1.89 7.03 2.60
C ILE A 105 1.10 8.27 2.24
N ILE A 106 0.14 8.12 1.34
CA ILE A 106 -0.74 9.21 0.90
C ILE A 106 -2.18 8.85 1.27
N ALA A 107 -2.78 9.65 2.15
CA ALA A 107 -4.17 9.53 2.53
C ALA A 107 -4.97 10.65 1.87
N VAL A 108 -6.07 10.32 1.19
CA VAL A 108 -6.87 11.27 0.41
C VAL A 108 -8.35 11.19 0.75
N THR A 109 -9.04 12.31 0.56
CA THR A 109 -10.49 12.44 0.80
C THR A 109 -11.34 11.95 -0.37
N VAL A 110 -10.71 11.65 -1.51
CA VAL A 110 -11.38 11.15 -2.73
C VAL A 110 -10.78 9.83 -3.13
N VAL A 111 -11.59 8.80 -3.36
CA VAL A 111 -11.11 7.52 -3.87
C VAL A 111 -10.63 7.71 -5.32
N PRO A 112 -9.37 7.33 -5.66
CA PRO A 112 -8.87 7.39 -7.03
C PRO A 112 -9.76 6.60 -7.99
N ARG A 113 -9.90 7.10 -9.23
CA ARG A 113 -10.81 6.51 -10.22
C ARG A 113 -10.53 5.02 -10.47
N GLU A 114 -9.27 4.64 -10.59
CA GLU A 114 -8.89 3.24 -10.82
C GLU A 114 -9.34 2.34 -9.67
N GLN A 115 -9.10 2.77 -8.43
CA GLN A 115 -9.52 2.03 -7.24
C GLN A 115 -11.05 1.95 -7.14
N LYS A 116 -11.74 2.99 -7.53
CA LYS A 116 -13.21 2.98 -7.58
C LYS A 116 -13.72 1.93 -8.57
N VAL A 117 -13.15 1.88 -9.78
CA VAL A 117 -13.49 0.87 -10.79
C VAL A 117 -13.21 -0.55 -10.29
N ILE A 118 -12.06 -0.77 -9.64
CA ILE A 118 -11.71 -2.08 -9.05
C ILE A 118 -12.74 -2.49 -7.99
N CYS A 119 -13.12 -1.58 -7.09
CA CYS A 119 -14.13 -1.83 -6.08
C CYS A 119 -15.50 -2.13 -6.68
N GLU A 120 -15.93 -1.39 -7.71
CA GLU A 120 -17.19 -1.63 -8.42
C GLU A 120 -17.21 -3.02 -9.06
N ARG A 121 -16.16 -3.40 -9.78
CA ARG A 121 -16.01 -4.73 -10.39
C ARG A 121 -15.99 -5.87 -9.36
N ASN A 122 -15.29 -5.67 -8.25
CA ASN A 122 -15.30 -6.61 -7.13
C ASN A 122 -16.71 -6.79 -6.55
N ASN A 123 -17.47 -5.72 -6.39
CA ASN A 123 -18.83 -5.76 -5.89
C ASN A 123 -19.78 -6.46 -6.88
N GLU A 124 -19.69 -6.16 -8.18
CA GLU A 124 -20.45 -6.85 -9.23
C GLU A 124 -20.18 -8.37 -9.21
N TYR A 125 -18.91 -8.75 -9.15
CA TYR A 125 -18.52 -10.15 -9.08
C TYR A 125 -19.07 -10.84 -7.83
N LYS A 126 -18.97 -10.17 -6.68
CA LYS A 126 -19.47 -10.69 -5.39
C LYS A 126 -20.99 -10.87 -5.40
N LEU A 127 -21.73 -9.91 -5.96
CA LEU A 127 -23.19 -10.04 -6.09
C LEU A 127 -23.58 -11.23 -6.97
N LYS A 128 -22.84 -11.49 -8.06
CA LYS A 128 -23.11 -12.58 -8.98
C LYS A 128 -22.68 -13.94 -8.46
N ASN A 129 -21.56 -14.03 -7.75
CA ASN A 129 -20.89 -15.29 -7.40
C ASN A 129 -20.86 -15.57 -5.89
N GLY A 130 -21.36 -14.67 -5.04
CA GLY A 130 -21.38 -14.81 -3.59
C GLY A 130 -20.00 -14.65 -2.90
N LYS A 131 -18.94 -14.33 -3.67
CA LYS A 131 -17.54 -14.31 -3.20
C LYS A 131 -16.76 -13.11 -3.76
N CYS A 132 -15.84 -12.59 -2.99
CA CYS A 132 -14.91 -11.55 -3.44
C CYS A 132 -14.06 -12.06 -4.61
N ALA A 133 -13.86 -11.24 -5.65
CA ALA A 133 -13.08 -11.62 -6.82
C ALA A 133 -11.61 -11.91 -6.47
N VAL A 134 -10.98 -11.08 -5.61
CA VAL A 134 -9.60 -11.32 -5.16
C VAL A 134 -9.48 -12.68 -4.45
N CYS A 135 -10.40 -12.98 -3.53
CA CYS A 135 -10.40 -14.29 -2.86
C CYS A 135 -10.58 -15.44 -3.86
N ALA A 136 -11.46 -15.27 -4.87
CA ALA A 136 -11.69 -16.30 -5.88
C ALA A 136 -10.46 -16.53 -6.77
N ILE A 137 -9.74 -15.44 -7.14
CA ILE A 137 -8.48 -15.52 -7.90
C ILE A 137 -7.42 -16.24 -7.06
N THR A 138 -7.22 -15.80 -5.81
CA THR A 138 -6.22 -16.41 -4.93
C THR A 138 -6.45 -17.89 -4.73
N GLU A 139 -7.69 -18.34 -4.51
CA GLU A 139 -8.02 -19.75 -4.39
C GLU A 139 -7.79 -20.52 -5.70
N TYR A 140 -8.13 -19.92 -6.85
CA TYR A 140 -7.86 -20.50 -8.15
C TYR A 140 -6.36 -20.71 -8.39
N GLU A 141 -5.53 -19.69 -8.08
CA GLU A 141 -4.08 -19.79 -8.22
C GLU A 141 -3.49 -20.87 -7.29
N LEU A 142 -3.98 -20.95 -6.05
CA LEU A 142 -3.58 -21.99 -5.09
C LEU A 142 -4.00 -23.41 -5.53
N ASP A 143 -5.18 -23.56 -6.16
CA ASP A 143 -5.63 -24.85 -6.72
C ASP A 143 -4.78 -25.29 -7.93
N LYS A 144 -4.55 -24.37 -8.87
CA LYS A 144 -3.83 -24.66 -10.11
C LYS A 144 -2.32 -24.74 -9.96
N LYS A 145 -1.75 -23.97 -9.05
CA LYS A 145 -0.29 -23.90 -8.78
C LYS A 145 0.59 -23.62 -10.01
N ILE A 146 0.04 -22.95 -11.03
CA ILE A 146 0.77 -22.65 -12.28
C ILE A 146 1.60 -21.38 -12.12
N ARG A 147 1.05 -20.38 -11.40
CA ARG A 147 1.66 -19.03 -11.25
C ARG A 147 2.09 -18.71 -9.83
N ILE A 148 1.99 -19.66 -8.90
CA ILE A 148 2.46 -19.50 -7.52
C ILE A 148 3.99 -19.37 -7.52
N ILE A 149 4.47 -18.36 -6.81
CA ILE A 149 5.88 -18.09 -6.56
C ILE A 149 6.24 -18.57 -5.16
N ASP A 150 5.40 -18.19 -4.17
CA ASP A 150 5.59 -18.56 -2.77
C ASP A 150 4.24 -18.67 -2.06
N GLU A 151 4.21 -19.39 -0.96
CA GLU A 151 3.00 -19.67 -0.20
C GLU A 151 3.35 -19.80 1.29
N SER A 152 2.63 -19.05 2.13
CA SER A 152 2.72 -19.12 3.58
C SER A 152 1.37 -19.48 4.20
N ASP A 153 1.25 -19.48 5.51
CA ASP A 153 -0.02 -19.82 6.18
C ASP A 153 -1.14 -18.83 5.82
N ASN A 154 -0.82 -17.52 5.77
CA ASN A 154 -1.80 -16.48 5.57
C ASN A 154 -1.75 -15.82 4.18
N PHE A 155 -0.70 -16.03 3.38
CA PHE A 155 -0.51 -15.36 2.10
C PHE A 155 -0.19 -16.33 0.97
N ALA A 156 -0.43 -15.86 -0.25
CA ALA A 156 0.02 -16.46 -1.49
C ALA A 156 0.63 -15.38 -2.37
N ALA A 157 1.84 -15.61 -2.89
CA ALA A 157 2.49 -14.79 -3.89
C ALA A 157 2.41 -15.48 -5.26
N TYR A 158 1.92 -14.77 -6.27
CA TYR A 158 1.77 -15.30 -7.61
C TYR A 158 1.95 -14.21 -8.68
N THR A 159 2.30 -14.62 -9.90
CA THR A 159 2.26 -13.73 -11.05
C THR A 159 0.81 -13.62 -11.54
N PRO A 160 0.24 -12.41 -11.69
CA PRO A 160 -1.13 -12.28 -12.18
C PRO A 160 -1.25 -12.83 -13.60
N PHE A 161 -2.42 -13.43 -13.93
CA PHE A 161 -2.69 -13.95 -15.29
C PHE A 161 -2.56 -12.84 -16.35
N ALA A 162 -3.00 -11.63 -16.03
CA ALA A 162 -2.94 -10.47 -16.91
C ALA A 162 -1.96 -9.44 -16.34
N SER A 163 -0.69 -9.80 -16.25
CA SER A 163 0.37 -8.88 -15.79
C SER A 163 0.43 -7.63 -16.66
N ARG A 164 0.49 -6.47 -16.02
CA ARG A 164 0.58 -5.16 -16.68
C ARG A 164 2.01 -4.80 -17.06
N MET A 165 2.97 -5.40 -16.37
CA MET A 165 4.41 -5.20 -16.60
C MET A 165 5.18 -6.50 -16.34
N SER A 166 6.42 -6.55 -16.84
CA SER A 166 7.33 -7.68 -16.57
C SER A 166 7.61 -7.80 -15.07
N TYR A 167 7.65 -9.03 -14.58
CA TYR A 167 7.94 -9.37 -13.18
C TYR A 167 6.91 -8.86 -12.16
N GLU A 168 5.70 -8.54 -12.58
CA GLU A 168 4.61 -8.22 -11.67
C GLU A 168 4.29 -9.42 -10.77
N ILE A 169 4.20 -9.19 -9.46
CA ILE A 169 3.89 -10.18 -8.43
C ILE A 169 2.80 -9.58 -7.55
N ASP A 170 1.74 -10.35 -7.36
CA ASP A 170 0.70 -10.08 -6.37
C ASP A 170 0.96 -10.92 -5.12
N ILE A 171 0.91 -10.28 -3.93
CA ILE A 171 0.85 -10.98 -2.66
C ILE A 171 -0.54 -10.76 -2.07
N ALA A 172 -1.31 -11.81 -1.97
CA ALA A 172 -2.71 -11.76 -1.51
C ALA A 172 -2.91 -12.56 -0.22
N ALA A 173 -3.71 -12.00 0.70
CA ALA A 173 -4.12 -12.74 1.88
C ALA A 173 -5.09 -13.88 1.49
N LYS A 174 -4.86 -15.09 2.01
CA LYS A 174 -5.72 -16.28 1.80
C LYS A 174 -7.10 -16.11 2.42
N LYS A 175 -7.18 -15.40 3.53
CA LYS A 175 -8.46 -15.03 4.17
C LYS A 175 -8.90 -13.66 3.71
N HIS A 176 -10.22 -13.46 3.58
CA HIS A 176 -10.75 -12.16 3.22
C HIS A 176 -10.46 -11.11 4.30
N ILE A 177 -9.60 -10.17 3.98
CA ILE A 177 -9.26 -9.00 4.80
C ILE A 177 -9.65 -7.75 4.02
N LYS A 178 -10.23 -6.77 4.69
CA LYS A 178 -10.79 -5.60 4.03
C LYS A 178 -9.72 -4.59 3.63
N HIS A 179 -8.75 -4.37 4.50
CA HIS A 179 -7.70 -3.39 4.28
C HIS A 179 -6.44 -3.71 5.12
N TYR A 180 -5.33 -3.10 4.73
CA TYR A 180 -4.02 -3.31 5.33
C TYR A 180 -4.00 -3.11 6.85
N GLY A 181 -4.78 -2.16 7.36
CA GLY A 181 -4.88 -1.88 8.79
C GLY A 181 -5.39 -3.05 9.65
N ASP A 182 -6.06 -4.04 9.04
CA ASP A 182 -6.61 -5.22 9.72
C ASP A 182 -5.59 -6.38 9.87
N PHE A 183 -4.39 -6.28 9.28
CA PHE A 183 -3.37 -7.31 9.45
C PHE A 183 -2.90 -7.37 10.89
N SER A 184 -2.76 -8.60 11.44
CA SER A 184 -2.15 -8.80 12.75
C SER A 184 -0.61 -8.66 12.69
N ASP A 185 0.04 -8.61 13.86
CA ASP A 185 1.50 -8.57 13.93
C ASP A 185 2.12 -9.84 13.34
N GLU A 186 1.51 -11.00 13.63
CA GLU A 186 1.94 -12.30 13.09
C GLU A 186 1.83 -12.35 11.56
N MET A 187 0.77 -11.78 11.00
CA MET A 187 0.62 -11.67 9.55
C MET A 187 1.69 -10.77 8.93
N LEU A 188 2.05 -9.66 9.58
CA LEU A 188 3.10 -8.77 9.08
C LEU A 188 4.49 -9.38 9.23
N ASP A 189 4.73 -10.17 10.29
CA ASP A 189 5.96 -10.94 10.46
C ASP A 189 6.09 -12.00 9.34
N GLU A 190 5.00 -12.64 8.97
CA GLU A 190 4.93 -13.62 7.87
C GLU A 190 5.11 -12.95 6.50
N LEU A 191 4.44 -11.82 6.26
CA LEU A 191 4.59 -11.05 5.02
C LEU A 191 6.03 -10.56 4.81
N ALA A 192 6.74 -10.25 5.89
CA ALA A 192 8.14 -9.84 5.82
C ALA A 192 9.10 -10.98 5.43
N CYS A 193 8.66 -12.24 5.58
CA CYS A 193 9.44 -13.42 5.17
C CYS A 193 9.30 -13.75 3.67
N MET A 194 8.20 -13.31 3.05
CA MET A 194 7.91 -13.50 1.63
C MET A 194 8.65 -12.47 0.78
#